data_853fe4b59110aed910a1577f0880489d
#
_entry.id   853fe4b59110aed910a1577f0880489d
#
_cell.length_a   1.000
_cell.length_b   1.000
_cell.length_c   1.000
_cell.angle_alpha   90.00
_cell.angle_beta   90.00
_cell.angle_gamma   90.00
#
_symmetry.space_group_name_H-M   'P 1'
#
loop_
_entity.id
_entity.type
_entity.pdbx_description
1 polymer ?
#
loop_
_entity_poly.entity_id
_entity_poly.type
_entity_poly.pdbx_seq_one_letter_code
_entity_poly.pdbx_strand_id
1 'polypeptide(L)'
;MSGRHPPLTTDRRLGAGAVLHRGASAPYRAVRIIEGEPHLLREDFYGAGRRLRGAEADFRAAGLGAATARPLLCLAHITDLQLADVQSPARFEFLNRYFADPRYAEIVPVQRPQEALTAHAVDATLRTLNAVRGPVTGAAPELAVTTGDAIDNAQWNETQAFLALFDGGLVRPGSGAPGYAGVQSLDWPDDVFWKPDGAEADDLFRREFGFPHHPGLLQRAMREFSAEGLRLPWLSCFGNHEALNQGVGVVTPQLAAALTGGRKPMRLPSDFDHNRALELFTEQPEAFMAGPAIEITPDPGRRPVTRREFVGAHFGAAARPVGHGFTERNRLDGTAYYAYDTPAARLIALDTSCAAGGAAGCVDADQARWLTERLAEVHSSYRGPDGREVRTGQEDRLVILLSHHGIDTLNNTRTIGLNGEPHLGAAELRALLHRFGNVVLWLNGHTHTNAVRARHDPDDSARGFWEVTTCSVVDWPCQARLVEIIDAGGYLSIVCTMVDHDSPLGPVTPGPVQTSDDLAALHRELAANMPFIGADSTRPGLIGDRNAELRLPAPFPLDRVTGG
;
A
#
# COMPACT_ATOMS: atom_id res chain seq x y z
N MET A 1 -8.28 -27.56 -17.09
CA MET A 1 -8.06 -26.09 -17.09
C MET A 1 -8.92 -25.53 -15.97
N SER A 2 -8.37 -25.28 -14.79
CA SER A 2 -9.09 -24.55 -13.75
C SER A 2 -9.30 -23.14 -14.29
N GLY A 3 -10.56 -22.71 -14.43
CA GLY A 3 -10.90 -21.40 -14.95
C GLY A 3 -10.25 -20.33 -14.06
N ARG A 4 -9.38 -19.50 -14.64
CA ARG A 4 -8.86 -18.32 -13.95
C ARG A 4 -10.02 -17.39 -13.65
N HIS A 5 -9.99 -16.81 -12.49
CA HIS A 5 -10.97 -15.82 -12.03
C HIS A 5 -10.83 -14.54 -12.86
N PRO A 6 -11.91 -13.91 -13.33
CA PRO A 6 -11.84 -12.56 -13.88
C PRO A 6 -11.30 -11.61 -12.82
N PRO A 7 -10.25 -10.82 -13.11
CA PRO A 7 -9.58 -10.02 -12.08
C PRO A 7 -10.39 -8.80 -11.62
N LEU A 8 -11.35 -8.32 -12.44
CA LEU A 8 -12.12 -7.13 -12.10
C LEU A 8 -13.28 -7.46 -11.18
N THR A 9 -13.36 -6.78 -10.07
CA THR A 9 -14.39 -7.01 -9.04
C THR A 9 -15.78 -6.53 -9.46
N THR A 10 -15.89 -5.81 -10.56
CA THR A 10 -17.18 -5.49 -11.20
C THR A 10 -17.89 -6.72 -11.75
N ASP A 11 -17.12 -7.69 -12.22
CA ASP A 11 -17.68 -8.91 -12.79
C ASP A 11 -17.91 -9.96 -11.72
N ARG A 12 -16.92 -10.15 -10.85
CA ARG A 12 -16.96 -11.07 -9.72
C ARG A 12 -15.99 -10.61 -8.66
N ARG A 13 -16.34 -10.74 -7.40
CA ARG A 13 -15.45 -10.43 -6.27
C ARG A 13 -15.23 -11.65 -5.39
N LEU A 14 -14.30 -11.54 -4.47
CA LEU A 14 -13.96 -12.57 -3.52
C LEU A 14 -14.59 -12.31 -2.16
N GLY A 15 -14.95 -13.38 -1.46
CA GLY A 15 -15.51 -13.32 -0.12
C GLY A 15 -15.34 -14.63 0.62
N ALA A 16 -15.73 -14.65 1.88
CA ALA A 16 -15.70 -15.84 2.72
C ALA A 16 -16.60 -16.93 2.15
N GLY A 17 -16.08 -18.15 2.06
CA GLY A 17 -16.74 -19.33 1.53
C GLY A 17 -17.16 -20.32 2.60
N ALA A 18 -17.15 -21.62 2.20
CA ALA A 18 -17.50 -22.72 3.10
C ALA A 18 -16.48 -22.84 4.25
N VAL A 19 -16.97 -23.27 5.40
CA VAL A 19 -16.13 -23.65 6.53
C VAL A 19 -15.31 -24.90 6.16
N LEU A 20 -14.00 -24.78 6.25
CA LEU A 20 -13.07 -25.89 6.03
C LEU A 20 -12.72 -26.58 7.35
N HIS A 21 -12.42 -25.79 8.36
CA HIS A 21 -12.07 -26.24 9.70
C HIS A 21 -12.78 -25.40 10.76
N ARG A 22 -12.98 -25.96 11.94
CA ARG A 22 -13.58 -25.26 13.07
C ARG A 22 -12.52 -25.00 14.13
N GLY A 23 -12.32 -23.74 14.45
CA GLY A 23 -11.63 -23.34 15.68
C GLY A 23 -12.64 -23.11 16.81
N ALA A 24 -12.13 -22.93 18.02
CA ALA A 24 -12.97 -22.69 19.19
C ALA A 24 -13.67 -21.33 19.15
N SER A 25 -12.98 -20.30 18.67
CA SER A 25 -13.47 -18.92 18.58
C SER A 25 -14.07 -18.57 17.22
N ALA A 26 -13.46 -19.04 16.12
CA ALA A 26 -13.94 -18.78 14.77
C ALA A 26 -13.59 -19.93 13.81
N PRO A 27 -14.40 -20.14 12.74
CA PRO A 27 -14.09 -21.13 11.72
C PRO A 27 -13.10 -20.58 10.71
N TYR A 28 -12.21 -21.43 10.20
CA TYR A 28 -11.41 -21.19 9.00
C TYR A 28 -12.25 -21.48 7.75
N ARG A 29 -12.27 -20.55 6.81
CA ARG A 29 -13.12 -20.59 5.62
C ARG A 29 -12.31 -20.55 4.34
N ALA A 30 -12.77 -21.27 3.31
CA ALA A 30 -12.28 -21.08 1.94
C ALA A 30 -12.60 -19.65 1.46
N VAL A 31 -11.83 -19.17 0.51
CA VAL A 31 -12.21 -18.01 -0.31
C VAL A 31 -13.06 -18.50 -1.49
N ARG A 32 -14.14 -17.79 -1.78
CA ARG A 32 -15.04 -18.10 -2.90
C ARG A 32 -15.33 -16.88 -3.75
N ILE A 33 -15.75 -17.17 -4.99
CA ILE A 33 -16.34 -16.15 -5.86
C ILE A 33 -17.75 -15.84 -5.37
N ILE A 34 -18.04 -14.56 -5.29
CA ILE A 34 -19.38 -14.03 -5.05
C ILE A 34 -19.75 -13.05 -6.17
N GLU A 35 -20.97 -12.55 -6.18
CA GLU A 35 -21.44 -11.58 -7.16
C GLU A 35 -20.55 -10.34 -7.18
N GLY A 36 -20.26 -9.83 -8.37
CA GLY A 36 -19.50 -8.61 -8.58
C GLY A 36 -20.28 -7.37 -8.10
N GLU A 37 -19.57 -6.26 -7.96
CA GLU A 37 -20.16 -4.99 -7.54
C GLU A 37 -20.06 -3.98 -8.67
N PRO A 38 -21.19 -3.40 -9.13
CA PRO A 38 -21.14 -2.32 -10.11
C PRO A 38 -20.44 -1.09 -9.52
N HIS A 39 -20.03 -0.17 -10.39
CA HIS A 39 -19.53 1.12 -9.94
C HIS A 39 -20.67 1.92 -9.28
N LEU A 40 -20.40 2.40 -8.06
CA LEU A 40 -21.30 3.34 -7.41
C LEU A 40 -20.98 4.77 -7.88
N LEU A 41 -21.99 5.46 -8.41
CA LEU A 41 -21.85 6.85 -8.82
C LEU A 41 -21.75 7.77 -7.59
N ARG A 42 -20.70 8.61 -7.56
CA ARG A 42 -20.42 9.59 -6.53
C ARG A 42 -20.42 11.01 -7.15
N GLU A 43 -21.38 11.83 -6.73
CA GLU A 43 -21.59 13.20 -7.22
C GLU A 43 -21.47 14.23 -6.07
N ASP A 44 -20.59 14.00 -5.14
CA ASP A 44 -20.45 14.81 -3.92
C ASP A 44 -20.14 16.29 -4.22
N PHE A 45 -19.52 16.61 -5.36
CA PHE A 45 -19.23 17.98 -5.80
C PHE A 45 -20.42 18.67 -6.50
N TYR A 46 -21.53 17.98 -6.64
CA TYR A 46 -22.76 18.53 -7.21
C TYR A 46 -23.80 18.61 -6.10
N GLY A 47 -24.06 19.81 -5.56
CA GLY A 47 -25.01 20.02 -4.46
C GLY A 47 -26.42 19.50 -4.75
N ALA A 48 -27.20 19.24 -3.72
CA ALA A 48 -28.58 18.79 -3.81
C ALA A 48 -29.41 19.78 -4.68
N GLY A 49 -29.71 19.38 -5.91
CA GLY A 49 -30.41 20.19 -6.91
C GLY A 49 -29.63 20.50 -8.18
N ARG A 50 -28.33 20.31 -8.22
CA ARG A 50 -27.48 20.35 -9.43
C ARG A 50 -27.24 18.93 -9.99
N ARG A 51 -28.30 18.16 -10.19
CA ARG A 51 -28.18 16.96 -11.02
C ARG A 51 -27.83 17.42 -12.43
N LEU A 52 -26.77 16.84 -13.00
CA LEU A 52 -26.50 16.99 -14.43
C LEU A 52 -27.77 16.53 -15.18
N ARG A 53 -28.51 17.47 -15.77
CA ARG A 53 -29.65 17.13 -16.60
C ARG A 53 -29.15 16.30 -17.77
N GLY A 54 -29.48 15.02 -17.81
CA GLY A 54 -29.14 14.08 -18.87
C GLY A 54 -28.27 12.89 -18.50
N ALA A 55 -27.77 12.77 -17.27
CA ALA A 55 -27.07 11.58 -16.84
C ALA A 55 -28.02 10.62 -16.09
N GLU A 56 -29.13 10.26 -16.71
CA GLU A 56 -29.85 9.06 -16.34
C GLU A 56 -29.21 7.90 -17.07
N ALA A 57 -28.89 6.94 -16.30
CA ALA A 57 -28.57 5.57 -16.63
C ALA A 57 -27.13 5.20 -16.37
N ASP A 58 -27.03 4.11 -15.59
CA ASP A 58 -26.02 3.08 -15.68
C ASP A 58 -24.99 3.32 -16.78
N PHE A 59 -23.73 3.57 -16.42
CA PHE A 59 -22.63 3.75 -17.37
C PHE A 59 -22.59 2.62 -18.41
N ARG A 60 -23.11 1.44 -18.07
CA ARG A 60 -23.35 0.30 -18.97
C ARG A 60 -24.62 0.44 -19.82
N ALA A 61 -25.66 1.10 -19.31
CA ALA A 61 -26.93 1.23 -20.04
C ALA A 61 -26.99 2.49 -20.90
N ALA A 62 -26.30 3.56 -20.52
CA ALA A 62 -26.26 4.79 -21.32
C ALA A 62 -25.40 4.64 -22.57
N GLY A 63 -24.64 3.50 -22.69
CA GLY A 63 -23.58 3.43 -23.69
C GLY A 63 -23.05 4.85 -23.80
N LEU A 64 -22.06 5.24 -23.00
CA LEU A 64 -21.40 6.54 -23.23
C LEU A 64 -21.31 6.63 -24.73
N GLY A 65 -22.27 7.42 -25.30
CA GLY A 65 -22.34 7.44 -26.73
C GLY A 65 -20.92 7.72 -27.13
N ALA A 66 -20.26 6.75 -27.75
CA ALA A 66 -18.82 6.69 -27.93
C ALA A 66 -18.24 7.97 -28.56
N ALA A 67 -19.09 8.92 -28.83
CA ALA A 67 -18.86 10.23 -29.43
C ALA A 67 -18.45 11.34 -28.44
N THR A 68 -18.64 11.23 -27.13
CA THR A 68 -18.37 12.33 -26.19
C THR A 68 -17.44 12.03 -25.03
N ALA A 69 -17.25 10.76 -24.66
CA ALA A 69 -16.33 10.39 -23.59
C ALA A 69 -14.93 10.08 -24.16
N ARG A 70 -13.92 10.77 -23.66
CA ARG A 70 -12.55 10.62 -24.11
C ARG A 70 -11.67 10.17 -22.95
N PRO A 71 -11.03 8.97 -23.04
CA PRO A 71 -10.05 8.56 -22.04
C PRO A 71 -8.87 9.54 -22.02
N LEU A 72 -8.45 9.93 -20.83
CA LEU A 72 -7.31 10.82 -20.62
C LEU A 72 -6.12 10.05 -20.06
N LEU A 73 -6.36 9.13 -19.11
CA LEU A 73 -5.30 8.38 -18.45
C LEU A 73 -5.90 7.14 -17.80
N CYS A 74 -5.19 6.01 -17.88
CA CYS A 74 -5.49 4.79 -17.14
C CYS A 74 -4.27 4.43 -16.27
N LEU A 75 -4.46 4.33 -14.95
CA LEU A 75 -3.43 4.00 -13.97
C LEU A 75 -3.74 2.68 -13.26
N ALA A 76 -2.68 1.93 -12.90
CA ALA A 76 -2.78 0.87 -11.90
C ALA A 76 -2.20 1.39 -10.57
N HIS A 77 -2.96 1.27 -9.49
CA HIS A 77 -2.53 1.68 -8.14
C HIS A 77 -2.39 0.45 -7.23
N ILE A 78 -1.22 0.30 -6.64
CA ILE A 78 -0.88 -0.76 -5.71
C ILE A 78 -0.16 -0.14 -4.51
N THR A 79 -0.36 -0.66 -3.30
CA THR A 79 0.21 -0.07 -2.09
C THR A 79 0.36 -1.09 -0.97
N ASP A 80 1.16 -0.76 0.04
CA ASP A 80 1.28 -1.53 1.28
C ASP A 80 1.55 -3.01 1.01
N LEU A 81 2.65 -3.27 0.30
CA LEU A 81 3.10 -4.64 0.02
C LEU A 81 3.67 -5.27 1.29
N GLN A 82 4.37 -4.48 2.09
CA GLN A 82 5.06 -4.86 3.32
C GLN A 82 5.81 -6.18 3.15
N LEU A 83 6.71 -6.21 2.15
CA LEU A 83 7.61 -7.34 1.91
C LEU A 83 8.55 -7.49 3.10
N ALA A 84 8.28 -8.50 3.91
CA ALA A 84 8.97 -8.72 5.17
C ALA A 84 10.09 -9.76 5.06
N ASP A 85 11.27 -9.44 5.57
CA ASP A 85 12.23 -10.46 5.94
C ASP A 85 11.82 -11.13 7.25
N VAL A 86 11.01 -12.18 7.16
CA VAL A 86 10.44 -12.91 8.30
C VAL A 86 11.49 -13.55 9.22
N GLN A 87 12.76 -13.54 8.83
CA GLN A 87 13.89 -14.04 9.61
C GLN A 87 14.66 -12.93 10.33
N SER A 88 14.34 -11.66 10.03
CA SER A 88 15.03 -10.51 10.62
C SER A 88 14.98 -10.51 12.16
N PRO A 89 16.12 -10.24 12.84
CA PRO A 89 16.15 -10.12 14.30
C PRO A 89 15.29 -9.01 14.86
N ALA A 90 15.14 -7.91 14.13
CA ALA A 90 14.49 -6.70 14.62
C ALA A 90 13.03 -6.57 14.20
N ARG A 91 12.35 -7.67 13.85
CA ARG A 91 10.89 -7.63 13.60
C ARG A 91 10.06 -7.70 14.88
N PHE A 92 10.61 -8.17 15.97
CA PHE A 92 9.94 -8.25 17.28
C PHE A 92 8.58 -8.95 17.27
N GLU A 93 8.39 -9.96 16.44
CA GLU A 93 7.11 -10.68 16.27
C GLU A 93 6.57 -11.23 17.59
N PHE A 94 7.46 -11.57 18.54
CA PHE A 94 7.10 -12.04 19.87
C PHE A 94 6.17 -11.07 20.63
N LEU A 95 6.07 -9.81 20.20
CA LEU A 95 5.14 -8.84 20.79
C LEU A 95 3.67 -9.20 20.55
N ASN A 96 3.35 -10.03 19.56
CA ASN A 96 1.97 -10.50 19.33
C ASN A 96 1.36 -11.19 20.56
N ARG A 97 2.18 -11.70 21.50
CA ARG A 97 1.67 -12.23 22.77
C ARG A 97 0.96 -11.17 23.65
N TYR A 98 1.25 -9.90 23.43
CA TYR A 98 0.64 -8.78 24.15
C TYR A 98 -0.58 -8.19 23.44
N PHE A 99 -1.18 -8.91 22.50
CA PHE A 99 -2.31 -8.44 21.70
C PHE A 99 -3.51 -7.96 22.56
N ALA A 100 -3.73 -8.57 23.72
CA ALA A 100 -4.80 -8.17 24.63
C ALA A 100 -4.39 -7.07 25.63
N ASP A 101 -3.15 -6.61 25.61
CA ASP A 101 -2.65 -5.59 26.52
C ASP A 101 -2.75 -4.21 25.85
N PRO A 102 -3.57 -3.28 26.39
CA PRO A 102 -3.81 -1.97 25.76
C PRO A 102 -2.54 -1.10 25.63
N ARG A 103 -1.49 -1.38 26.41
CA ARG A 103 -0.20 -0.68 26.30
C ARG A 103 0.53 -0.96 24.97
N TYR A 104 0.14 -2.02 24.28
CA TYR A 104 0.73 -2.44 23.00
C TYR A 104 -0.23 -2.23 21.82
N ALA A 105 -1.39 -1.62 22.01
CA ALA A 105 -2.42 -1.49 20.98
C ALA A 105 -1.96 -0.75 19.71
N GLU A 106 -0.98 0.15 19.82
CA GLU A 106 -0.40 0.86 18.69
C GLU A 106 0.83 0.16 18.08
N ILE A 107 1.24 -0.99 18.65
CA ILE A 107 2.40 -1.76 18.19
C ILE A 107 1.94 -3.06 17.51
N VAL A 108 0.98 -3.76 18.10
CA VAL A 108 0.55 -5.09 17.63
C VAL A 108 -0.69 -5.02 16.74
N PRO A 109 -0.86 -5.91 15.76
CA PRO A 109 0.01 -7.05 15.45
C PRO A 109 1.25 -6.67 14.63
N VAL A 110 2.39 -7.23 14.97
CA VAL A 110 3.67 -7.08 14.24
C VAL A 110 3.97 -8.28 13.33
N GLN A 111 3.14 -9.32 13.34
CA GLN A 111 3.31 -10.52 12.51
C GLN A 111 1.94 -11.05 12.06
N ARG A 112 1.92 -11.53 10.83
CA ARG A 112 0.76 -12.15 10.18
C ARG A 112 1.10 -13.56 9.71
N PRO A 113 0.20 -14.56 9.80
CA PRO A 113 0.46 -15.92 9.32
C PRO A 113 0.86 -16.02 7.85
N GLN A 114 0.37 -15.10 7.00
CA GLN A 114 0.59 -15.10 5.56
C GLN A 114 1.89 -14.39 5.11
N GLU A 115 2.56 -13.62 5.93
CA GLU A 115 3.62 -12.70 5.49
C GLU A 115 4.80 -13.37 4.79
N ALA A 116 5.14 -14.60 5.14
CA ALA A 116 6.14 -15.39 4.43
C ALA A 116 5.78 -15.66 2.94
N LEU A 117 4.52 -15.47 2.57
CA LEU A 117 3.97 -15.71 1.24
C LEU A 117 3.77 -14.42 0.43
N THR A 118 3.99 -13.24 1.03
CA THR A 118 3.65 -11.95 0.43
C THR A 118 4.35 -11.71 -0.91
N ALA A 119 5.62 -12.11 -1.06
CA ALA A 119 6.33 -11.96 -2.33
C ALA A 119 5.62 -12.67 -3.50
N HIS A 120 5.01 -13.82 -3.25
CA HIS A 120 4.25 -14.58 -4.26
C HIS A 120 2.90 -13.91 -4.58
N ALA A 121 2.23 -13.32 -3.56
CA ALA A 121 1.00 -12.57 -3.77
C ALA A 121 1.25 -11.28 -4.58
N VAL A 122 2.34 -10.58 -4.30
CA VAL A 122 2.78 -9.41 -5.08
C VAL A 122 3.06 -9.80 -6.52
N ASP A 123 3.86 -10.86 -6.77
CA ASP A 123 4.13 -11.35 -8.13
C ASP A 123 2.84 -11.68 -8.91
N ALA A 124 1.88 -12.36 -8.27
CA ALA A 124 0.58 -12.66 -8.87
C ALA A 124 -0.22 -11.38 -9.18
N THR A 125 -0.17 -10.38 -8.30
CA THR A 125 -0.82 -9.08 -8.53
C THR A 125 -0.19 -8.34 -9.71
N LEU A 126 1.13 -8.27 -9.80
CA LEU A 126 1.83 -7.60 -10.91
C LEU A 126 1.56 -8.28 -12.25
N ARG A 127 1.58 -9.62 -12.30
CA ARG A 127 1.19 -10.38 -13.50
C ARG A 127 -0.25 -10.11 -13.92
N THR A 128 -1.16 -9.96 -12.97
CA THR A 128 -2.55 -9.61 -13.24
C THR A 128 -2.66 -8.20 -13.82
N LEU A 129 -1.95 -7.23 -13.24
CA LEU A 129 -1.92 -5.85 -13.74
C LEU A 129 -1.35 -5.74 -15.17
N ASN A 130 -0.44 -6.62 -15.56
CA ASN A 130 0.08 -6.69 -16.93
C ASN A 130 -0.98 -7.13 -17.97
N ALA A 131 -2.08 -7.73 -17.53
CA ALA A 131 -3.10 -8.31 -18.42
C ALA A 131 -4.46 -7.58 -18.36
N VAL A 132 -4.70 -6.80 -17.32
CA VAL A 132 -6.00 -6.16 -17.07
C VAL A 132 -6.19 -4.92 -17.95
N ARG A 133 -7.46 -4.59 -18.22
CA ARG A 133 -7.87 -3.38 -18.93
C ARG A 133 -8.97 -2.65 -18.15
N GLY A 134 -9.03 -1.35 -18.30
CA GLY A 134 -10.10 -0.54 -17.74
C GLY A 134 -11.47 -1.02 -18.21
N PRO A 135 -12.41 -1.29 -17.31
CA PRO A 135 -13.72 -1.83 -17.67
C PRO A 135 -14.61 -0.84 -18.43
N VAL A 136 -14.29 0.45 -18.37
CA VAL A 136 -15.09 1.51 -18.99
C VAL A 136 -14.49 1.92 -20.32
N THR A 137 -13.20 2.22 -20.37
CA THR A 137 -12.54 2.70 -21.61
C THR A 137 -11.98 1.58 -22.47
N GLY A 138 -11.77 0.38 -21.92
CA GLY A 138 -11.05 -0.70 -22.59
C GLY A 138 -9.54 -0.48 -22.67
N ALA A 139 -9.03 0.66 -22.15
CA ALA A 139 -7.61 0.99 -22.17
C ALA A 139 -6.79 0.07 -21.25
N ALA A 140 -5.59 -0.29 -21.69
CA ALA A 140 -4.61 -0.86 -20.78
C ALA A 140 -4.06 0.25 -19.86
N PRO A 141 -3.63 -0.06 -18.62
CA PRO A 141 -2.92 0.90 -17.81
C PRO A 141 -1.65 1.38 -18.54
N GLU A 142 -1.43 2.69 -18.54
CA GLU A 142 -0.25 3.31 -19.15
C GLU A 142 0.89 3.40 -18.14
N LEU A 143 0.55 3.40 -16.86
CA LEU A 143 1.46 3.61 -15.75
C LEU A 143 0.92 2.89 -14.51
N ALA A 144 1.81 2.28 -13.73
CA ALA A 144 1.51 1.85 -12.37
C ALA A 144 2.08 2.84 -11.35
N VAL A 145 1.42 2.98 -10.21
CA VAL A 145 1.93 3.75 -9.08
C VAL A 145 1.90 2.90 -7.82
N THR A 146 3.00 2.92 -7.04
CA THR A 146 3.00 2.37 -5.69
C THR A 146 3.12 3.51 -4.68
N THR A 147 2.22 3.51 -3.69
CA THR A 147 2.14 4.62 -2.73
C THR A 147 2.82 4.31 -1.39
N GLY A 148 3.94 3.60 -1.44
CA GLY A 148 4.81 3.36 -0.29
C GLY A 148 4.48 2.07 0.47
N ASP A 149 5.25 1.84 1.54
CA ASP A 149 5.24 0.61 2.34
C ASP A 149 5.40 -0.65 1.48
N ALA A 150 6.33 -0.57 0.53
CA ALA A 150 6.70 -1.70 -0.30
C ALA A 150 7.49 -2.75 0.49
N ILE A 151 8.28 -2.30 1.47
CA ILE A 151 9.05 -3.12 2.40
C ILE A 151 8.47 -3.03 3.82
N ASP A 152 8.96 -3.84 4.77
CA ASP A 152 8.37 -3.91 6.11
C ASP A 152 9.27 -3.28 7.19
N ASN A 153 10.57 -3.35 7.03
CA ASN A 153 11.49 -3.11 8.16
C ASN A 153 12.70 -2.22 7.82
N ALA A 154 12.55 -1.35 6.83
CA ALA A 154 13.61 -0.46 6.33
C ALA A 154 14.92 -1.21 5.98
N GLN A 155 14.85 -2.41 5.41
CA GLN A 155 16.02 -3.27 5.13
C GLN A 155 16.39 -3.27 3.65
N TRP A 156 17.69 -3.43 3.39
CA TRP A 156 18.23 -3.48 2.04
C TRP A 156 17.78 -4.73 1.25
N ASN A 157 17.78 -5.90 1.88
CA ASN A 157 17.33 -7.15 1.24
C ASN A 157 15.84 -7.09 0.86
N GLU A 158 14.99 -6.46 1.66
CA GLU A 158 13.59 -6.23 1.34
C GLU A 158 13.45 -5.28 0.14
N THR A 159 14.24 -4.19 0.10
CA THR A 159 14.31 -3.26 -1.04
C THR A 159 14.74 -3.97 -2.32
N GLN A 160 15.72 -4.88 -2.25
CA GLN A 160 16.14 -5.68 -3.40
C GLN A 160 15.04 -6.63 -3.89
N ALA A 161 14.31 -7.27 -2.97
CA ALA A 161 13.18 -8.13 -3.32
C ALA A 161 12.03 -7.34 -3.97
N PHE A 162 11.72 -6.15 -3.45
CA PHE A 162 10.75 -5.23 -4.03
C PHE A 162 11.10 -4.87 -5.48
N LEU A 163 12.31 -4.40 -5.73
CA LEU A 163 12.74 -4.00 -7.08
C LEU A 163 12.79 -5.21 -8.02
N ALA A 164 13.23 -6.38 -7.55
CA ALA A 164 13.23 -7.60 -8.35
C ALA A 164 11.82 -8.06 -8.72
N LEU A 165 10.82 -7.85 -7.86
CA LEU A 165 9.42 -8.12 -8.16
C LEU A 165 8.89 -7.17 -9.25
N PHE A 166 9.13 -5.86 -9.11
CA PHE A 166 8.57 -4.85 -10.00
C PHE A 166 9.29 -4.74 -11.35
N ASP A 167 10.61 -4.80 -11.36
CA ASP A 167 11.42 -4.72 -12.59
C ASP A 167 11.62 -6.06 -13.28
N GLY A 168 11.22 -7.15 -12.63
CA GLY A 168 11.53 -8.52 -13.05
C GLY A 168 12.94 -8.95 -12.64
N GLY A 169 13.06 -10.20 -12.24
CA GLY A 169 14.34 -10.75 -11.84
C GLY A 169 14.23 -11.84 -10.77
N LEU A 170 15.38 -12.19 -10.18
CA LEU A 170 15.45 -13.18 -9.14
C LEU A 170 15.03 -12.59 -7.79
N VAL A 171 13.94 -13.08 -7.23
CA VAL A 171 13.40 -12.69 -5.93
C VAL A 171 13.90 -13.63 -4.86
N ARG A 172 14.40 -13.09 -3.77
CA ARG A 172 14.80 -13.80 -2.56
C ARG A 172 13.87 -13.41 -1.41
N PRO A 173 12.86 -14.24 -1.09
CA PRO A 173 11.89 -13.91 -0.04
C PRO A 173 12.46 -13.94 1.37
N GLY A 174 13.57 -14.64 1.58
CA GLY A 174 14.21 -14.82 2.88
C GLY A 174 15.66 -14.35 2.91
N SER A 175 16.27 -14.41 4.08
CA SER A 175 17.67 -14.04 4.34
C SER A 175 18.40 -15.14 5.13
N GLY A 176 19.69 -15.00 5.33
CA GLY A 176 20.50 -15.96 6.09
C GLY A 176 20.69 -17.30 5.39
N ALA A 177 20.60 -18.40 6.13
CA ALA A 177 20.71 -19.76 5.57
C ALA A 177 19.43 -20.14 4.79
N PRO A 178 19.55 -21.06 3.80
CA PRO A 178 18.38 -21.61 3.13
C PRO A 178 17.37 -22.24 4.11
N GLY A 179 16.09 -21.98 3.90
CA GLY A 179 15.00 -22.45 4.74
C GLY A 179 14.38 -21.34 5.57
N TYR A 180 13.56 -21.69 6.54
CA TYR A 180 12.87 -20.74 7.40
C TYR A 180 13.41 -20.81 8.83
N ALA A 181 13.81 -19.68 9.38
CA ALA A 181 14.24 -19.52 10.77
C ALA A 181 13.50 -18.34 11.43
N GLY A 182 12.32 -18.60 11.96
CA GLY A 182 11.46 -17.56 12.54
C GLY A 182 10.35 -18.12 13.41
N VAL A 183 9.40 -17.27 13.76
CA VAL A 183 8.36 -17.55 14.77
C VAL A 183 7.38 -18.68 14.40
N GLN A 184 7.25 -19.00 13.13
CA GLN A 184 6.37 -20.07 12.66
C GLN A 184 7.08 -21.44 12.57
N SER A 185 8.39 -21.53 12.88
CA SER A 185 9.10 -22.81 12.92
C SER A 185 8.63 -23.66 14.10
N LEU A 186 8.77 -25.00 13.98
CA LEU A 186 8.40 -25.93 15.04
C LEU A 186 9.24 -25.74 16.31
N ASP A 187 10.49 -25.34 16.14
CA ASP A 187 11.43 -25.11 17.25
C ASP A 187 11.17 -23.80 18.00
N TRP A 188 10.31 -22.93 17.46
CA TRP A 188 9.95 -21.71 18.18
C TRP A 188 9.05 -22.03 19.37
N PRO A 189 9.39 -21.59 20.59
CA PRO A 189 8.73 -22.07 21.80
C PRO A 189 7.33 -21.51 22.07
N ASP A 190 6.93 -20.43 21.36
CA ASP A 190 5.61 -19.84 21.55
C ASP A 190 4.53 -20.56 20.71
N ASP A 191 3.39 -20.77 21.33
CA ASP A 191 2.18 -21.28 20.67
C ASP A 191 1.26 -20.20 20.11
N VAL A 192 1.62 -18.91 20.24
CA VAL A 192 0.83 -17.78 19.70
C VAL A 192 0.98 -17.61 18.20
N PHE A 193 1.87 -18.33 17.55
CA PHE A 193 2.12 -18.27 16.12
C PHE A 193 1.65 -19.53 15.42
N TRP A 194 1.02 -19.38 14.26
CA TRP A 194 0.65 -20.50 13.41
C TRP A 194 1.90 -21.27 12.94
N LYS A 195 1.87 -22.60 13.12
CA LYS A 195 2.96 -23.53 12.76
C LYS A 195 2.49 -24.46 11.65
N PRO A 196 2.60 -24.06 10.37
CA PRO A 196 2.02 -24.81 9.25
C PRO A 196 2.62 -26.20 9.07
N ASP A 197 3.90 -26.42 9.42
CA ASP A 197 4.62 -27.67 9.19
C ASP A 197 4.33 -28.75 10.25
N GLY A 198 3.75 -28.39 11.39
CA GLY A 198 3.50 -29.30 12.51
C GLY A 198 2.17 -30.02 12.41
N ALA A 199 2.14 -31.34 12.16
CA ALA A 199 0.90 -32.12 12.17
C ALA A 199 0.20 -32.10 13.53
N GLU A 200 0.99 -32.21 14.61
CA GLU A 200 0.55 -32.26 16.00
C GLU A 200 0.68 -30.89 16.71
N ALA A 201 0.97 -29.81 15.97
CA ALA A 201 1.15 -28.51 16.58
C ALA A 201 -0.18 -28.01 17.21
N ASP A 202 -0.12 -27.62 18.48
CA ASP A 202 -1.23 -27.08 19.24
C ASP A 202 -1.02 -25.57 19.44
N ASP A 203 -0.98 -24.83 18.31
CA ASP A 203 -0.83 -23.39 18.31
C ASP A 203 -2.19 -22.67 18.40
N LEU A 204 -2.16 -21.39 18.81
CA LEU A 204 -3.35 -20.54 18.99
C LEU A 204 -4.21 -20.47 17.71
N PHE A 205 -3.58 -20.33 16.53
CA PHE A 205 -4.33 -20.18 15.29
C PHE A 205 -5.12 -21.45 14.94
N ARG A 206 -4.56 -22.62 15.22
CA ARG A 206 -5.26 -23.89 15.02
C ARG A 206 -6.38 -24.08 16.01
N ARG A 207 -6.10 -23.88 17.29
CA ARG A 207 -7.09 -24.07 18.36
C ARG A 207 -8.28 -23.11 18.20
N GLU A 208 -7.98 -21.84 18.07
CA GLU A 208 -9.02 -20.80 18.13
C GLU A 208 -9.64 -20.49 16.77
N PHE A 209 -8.89 -20.59 15.68
CA PHE A 209 -9.31 -20.13 14.35
C PHE A 209 -9.30 -21.21 13.28
N GLY A 210 -8.97 -22.45 13.62
CA GLY A 210 -9.02 -23.59 12.71
C GLY A 210 -8.04 -23.57 11.55
N PHE A 211 -6.90 -22.89 11.69
CA PHE A 211 -5.88 -22.78 10.63
C PHE A 211 -5.37 -24.15 10.21
N PRO A 212 -5.10 -24.37 8.91
CA PRO A 212 -4.75 -25.68 8.37
C PRO A 212 -3.30 -26.08 8.66
N HIS A 213 -3.01 -27.35 8.38
CA HIS A 213 -1.66 -27.90 8.32
C HIS A 213 -1.19 -27.94 6.87
N HIS A 214 -0.01 -27.38 6.59
CA HIS A 214 0.60 -27.32 5.26
C HIS A 214 2.09 -27.71 5.33
N PRO A 215 2.42 -29.00 5.28
CA PRO A 215 3.79 -29.48 5.45
C PRO A 215 4.74 -28.98 4.35
N GLY A 216 5.89 -28.48 4.76
CA GLY A 216 6.93 -27.93 3.88
C GLY A 216 6.58 -26.57 3.29
N LEU A 217 5.54 -25.89 3.82
CA LEU A 217 5.11 -24.56 3.34
C LEU A 217 6.22 -23.52 3.48
N LEU A 218 6.75 -23.36 4.69
CA LEU A 218 7.73 -22.31 4.97
C LEU A 218 9.01 -22.48 4.17
N GLN A 219 9.49 -23.72 4.02
CA GLN A 219 10.65 -24.00 3.19
C GLN A 219 10.43 -23.62 1.73
N ARG A 220 9.21 -23.78 1.21
CA ARG A 220 8.90 -23.40 -0.17
C ARG A 220 8.74 -21.92 -0.34
N ALA A 221 8.09 -21.27 0.62
CA ALA A 221 7.90 -19.82 0.61
C ALA A 221 9.22 -19.05 0.57
N MET A 222 10.26 -19.61 1.19
CA MET A 222 11.61 -19.02 1.24
C MET A 222 12.48 -19.35 0.01
N ARG A 223 12.03 -20.14 -0.95
CA ARG A 223 12.82 -20.43 -2.15
C ARG A 223 12.88 -19.22 -3.07
N GLU A 224 14.04 -19.02 -3.65
CA GLU A 224 14.21 -18.04 -4.72
C GLU A 224 13.32 -18.40 -5.93
N PHE A 225 12.76 -17.40 -6.57
CA PHE A 225 11.98 -17.55 -7.79
C PHE A 225 12.19 -16.37 -8.73
N SER A 226 11.90 -16.54 -10.01
CA SER A 226 11.99 -15.47 -10.99
C SER A 226 10.63 -14.79 -11.14
N ALA A 227 10.58 -13.48 -10.90
CA ALA A 227 9.43 -12.64 -11.17
C ALA A 227 9.48 -12.12 -12.61
N GLU A 228 8.29 -11.98 -13.23
CA GLU A 228 8.17 -11.38 -14.57
C GLU A 228 8.36 -9.87 -14.54
N GLY A 229 7.95 -9.22 -13.46
CA GLY A 229 7.90 -7.78 -13.33
C GLY A 229 6.70 -7.12 -14.02
N LEU A 230 6.59 -5.81 -13.85
CA LEU A 230 5.64 -4.99 -14.58
C LEU A 230 6.13 -4.74 -16.01
N ARG A 231 5.25 -4.89 -16.97
CA ARG A 231 5.52 -4.59 -18.39
C ARG A 231 5.29 -3.11 -18.72
N LEU A 232 4.63 -2.39 -17.83
CA LEU A 232 4.35 -0.95 -17.94
C LEU A 232 5.31 -0.15 -17.06
N PRO A 233 5.56 1.13 -17.38
CA PRO A 233 6.29 2.03 -16.50
C PRO A 233 5.63 2.10 -15.12
N TRP A 234 6.42 2.33 -14.06
CA TRP A 234 5.84 2.49 -12.74
C TRP A 234 6.57 3.57 -11.91
N LEU A 235 5.84 4.17 -10.98
CA LEU A 235 6.33 5.22 -10.08
C LEU A 235 6.28 4.74 -8.64
N SER A 236 7.27 5.17 -7.85
CA SER A 236 7.44 4.78 -6.45
C SER A 236 7.21 5.98 -5.52
N CYS A 237 6.47 5.76 -4.43
CA CYS A 237 6.47 6.65 -3.28
C CYS A 237 7.25 6.02 -2.11
N PHE A 238 7.56 6.85 -1.13
CA PHE A 238 8.26 6.48 0.10
C PHE A 238 7.27 6.50 1.26
N GLY A 239 7.16 5.40 2.00
CA GLY A 239 6.28 5.26 3.15
C GLY A 239 7.04 5.23 4.48
N ASN A 240 6.32 4.99 5.58
CA ASN A 240 6.93 4.91 6.90
C ASN A 240 7.73 3.61 7.11
N HIS A 241 7.37 2.50 6.47
CA HIS A 241 8.12 1.25 6.54
C HIS A 241 9.44 1.27 5.74
N GLU A 242 9.57 2.15 4.74
CA GLU A 242 10.85 2.45 4.11
C GLU A 242 11.78 3.24 5.03
N ALA A 243 11.22 4.06 5.94
CA ALA A 243 11.98 4.97 6.80
C ALA A 243 12.34 4.39 8.16
N LEU A 244 11.48 3.52 8.71
CA LEU A 244 11.43 3.15 10.12
C LEU A 244 11.37 1.63 10.30
N ASN A 245 11.88 1.17 11.43
CA ASN A 245 11.73 -0.22 11.85
C ASN A 245 10.24 -0.52 12.07
N GLN A 246 9.70 -1.47 11.31
CA GLN A 246 8.27 -1.83 11.29
C GLN A 246 7.33 -0.61 11.18
N GLY A 247 7.77 0.39 10.41
CA GLY A 247 7.02 1.61 10.14
C GLY A 247 6.85 2.56 11.33
N VAL A 248 7.44 2.29 12.48
CA VAL A 248 7.24 3.05 13.73
C VAL A 248 8.54 3.48 14.41
N GLY A 249 9.48 2.56 14.55
CA GLY A 249 10.69 2.77 15.35
C GLY A 249 11.82 3.42 14.56
N VAL A 250 12.49 4.43 15.16
CA VAL A 250 13.68 5.00 14.53
C VAL A 250 14.80 3.96 14.42
N VAL A 251 15.52 3.97 13.30
CA VAL A 251 16.65 3.07 13.11
C VAL A 251 17.89 3.66 13.79
N THR A 252 18.11 3.27 15.06
CA THR A 252 19.30 3.69 15.82
C THR A 252 20.54 2.94 15.35
N PRO A 253 21.78 3.43 15.62
CA PRO A 253 23.00 2.71 15.31
C PRO A 253 23.06 1.32 16.00
N GLN A 254 22.50 1.20 17.19
CA GLN A 254 22.44 -0.05 17.96
C GLN A 254 21.50 -1.06 17.29
N LEU A 255 20.32 -0.62 16.87
CA LEU A 255 19.38 -1.45 16.11
C LEU A 255 19.99 -1.88 14.77
N ALA A 256 20.62 -0.94 14.05
CA ALA A 256 21.29 -1.20 12.77
C ALA A 256 22.36 -2.31 12.87
N ALA A 257 23.14 -2.30 13.94
CA ALA A 257 24.12 -3.36 14.22
C ALA A 257 23.45 -4.71 14.53
N ALA A 258 22.32 -4.69 15.24
CA ALA A 258 21.58 -5.89 15.61
C ALA A 258 20.89 -6.56 14.40
N LEU A 259 20.38 -5.78 13.45
CA LEU A 259 19.68 -6.26 12.24
C LEU A 259 20.49 -7.28 11.45
N THR A 260 21.79 -7.05 11.26
CA THR A 260 22.68 -7.93 10.49
C THR A 260 23.21 -9.11 11.31
N GLY A 261 22.93 -9.12 12.61
CA GLY A 261 23.41 -10.13 13.56
C GLY A 261 22.68 -11.46 13.47
N GLY A 262 23.11 -12.38 14.35
CA GLY A 262 22.55 -13.74 14.44
C GLY A 262 21.67 -13.97 15.66
N ARG A 263 21.16 -12.93 16.32
CA ARG A 263 20.46 -13.05 17.58
C ARG A 263 19.03 -12.51 17.47
N LYS A 264 18.05 -13.43 17.35
CA LYS A 264 16.61 -13.08 17.22
C LYS A 264 15.93 -13.17 18.58
N PRO A 265 15.40 -12.06 19.12
CA PRO A 265 14.75 -12.05 20.43
C PRO A 265 13.44 -12.83 20.42
N MET A 266 13.15 -13.48 21.54
CA MET A 266 11.93 -14.28 21.75
C MET A 266 11.00 -13.66 22.79
N ARG A 267 11.50 -12.83 23.67
CA ARG A 267 10.75 -12.21 24.78
C ARG A 267 11.39 -10.88 25.17
N LEU A 268 10.60 -10.05 25.84
CA LEU A 268 11.11 -8.87 26.52
C LEU A 268 12.08 -9.24 27.65
N PRO A 269 13.02 -8.37 28.02
CA PRO A 269 13.77 -8.49 29.25
C PRO A 269 12.85 -8.58 30.47
N SER A 270 13.28 -9.25 31.53
CA SER A 270 12.46 -9.41 32.75
C SER A 270 12.17 -8.12 33.51
N ASP A 271 12.99 -7.10 33.30
CA ASP A 271 12.91 -5.76 33.90
C ASP A 271 12.36 -4.70 32.93
N PHE A 272 11.76 -5.14 31.81
CA PHE A 272 11.20 -4.22 30.80
C PHE A 272 10.02 -3.41 31.36
N ASP A 273 10.07 -2.09 31.19
CA ASP A 273 8.97 -1.21 31.59
C ASP A 273 7.85 -1.18 30.51
N HIS A 274 6.83 -2.00 30.72
CA HIS A 274 5.69 -2.12 29.82
C HIS A 274 4.89 -0.80 29.64
N ASN A 275 4.97 0.14 30.59
CA ASN A 275 4.27 1.42 30.46
C ASN A 275 4.97 2.35 29.47
N ARG A 276 6.23 2.07 29.13
CA ARG A 276 7.00 2.80 28.13
C ARG A 276 7.11 2.06 26.80
N ALA A 277 6.30 1.01 26.60
CA ALA A 277 6.44 0.15 25.43
C ALA A 277 6.39 0.94 24.10
N LEU A 278 5.41 1.80 23.89
CA LEU A 278 5.28 2.61 22.68
C LEU A 278 6.41 3.62 22.53
N GLU A 279 6.79 4.30 23.61
CA GLU A 279 7.93 5.23 23.61
C GLU A 279 9.23 4.53 23.21
N LEU A 280 9.55 3.40 23.87
CA LEU A 280 10.74 2.62 23.60
C LEU A 280 10.73 2.03 22.20
N PHE A 281 9.57 1.51 21.72
CA PHE A 281 9.46 1.00 20.37
C PHE A 281 9.72 2.09 19.33
N THR A 282 9.27 3.32 19.60
CA THR A 282 9.43 4.45 18.69
C THR A 282 10.84 5.02 18.70
N GLU A 283 11.43 5.22 19.89
CA GLU A 283 12.63 6.03 20.05
C GLU A 283 13.91 5.20 20.31
N GLN A 284 13.78 4.02 20.90
CA GLN A 284 14.88 3.14 21.33
C GLN A 284 14.54 1.66 21.09
N PRO A 285 14.20 1.25 19.84
CA PRO A 285 13.70 -0.10 19.57
C PRO A 285 14.72 -1.20 19.91
N GLU A 286 16.01 -0.89 20.04
CA GLU A 286 17.02 -1.82 20.53
C GLU A 286 16.75 -2.32 21.96
N ALA A 287 15.94 -1.62 22.76
CA ALA A 287 15.52 -2.08 24.10
C ALA A 287 14.79 -3.44 24.02
N PHE A 288 14.13 -3.73 22.90
CA PHE A 288 13.43 -4.98 22.65
C PHE A 288 14.40 -6.14 22.32
N MET A 289 15.67 -5.84 21.99
CA MET A 289 16.70 -6.82 21.67
C MET A 289 17.36 -7.46 22.90
N ALA A 290 17.19 -6.88 24.09
CA ALA A 290 17.95 -7.26 25.28
C ALA A 290 17.45 -8.56 25.95
N GLY A 291 16.27 -9.07 25.57
CA GLY A 291 15.65 -10.25 26.14
C GLY A 291 16.28 -11.59 25.71
N PRO A 292 15.73 -12.70 26.16
CA PRO A 292 16.09 -14.03 25.66
C PRO A 292 15.94 -14.13 24.14
N ALA A 293 16.86 -14.82 23.48
CA ALA A 293 16.93 -14.90 22.04
C ALA A 293 17.36 -16.30 21.56
N ILE A 294 17.05 -16.61 20.31
CA ILE A 294 17.62 -17.77 19.60
C ILE A 294 18.72 -17.31 18.63
N GLU A 295 19.56 -18.26 18.27
CA GLU A 295 20.56 -18.06 17.21
C GLU A 295 19.94 -18.28 15.84
N ILE A 296 20.18 -17.33 14.94
CA ILE A 296 19.84 -17.40 13.52
C ILE A 296 21.08 -17.11 12.70
N THR A 297 21.07 -17.41 11.40
CA THR A 297 22.20 -17.09 10.53
C THR A 297 22.30 -15.57 10.33
N PRO A 298 23.45 -14.93 10.63
CA PRO A 298 23.69 -13.53 10.33
C PRO A 298 23.60 -13.26 8.83
N ASP A 299 23.10 -12.07 8.45
CA ASP A 299 23.03 -11.68 7.05
C ASP A 299 23.30 -10.17 6.87
N PRO A 300 24.38 -9.79 6.16
CA PRO A 300 24.68 -8.39 5.88
C PRO A 300 23.60 -7.69 5.03
N GLY A 301 22.78 -8.44 4.28
CA GLY A 301 21.69 -7.92 3.50
C GLY A 301 20.57 -7.29 4.33
N ARG A 302 20.47 -7.64 5.60
CA ARG A 302 19.50 -7.04 6.55
C ARG A 302 19.89 -5.63 7.01
N ARG A 303 21.02 -5.07 6.54
CA ARG A 303 21.40 -3.71 6.90
C ARG A 303 20.28 -2.72 6.62
N PRO A 304 20.14 -1.67 7.43
CA PRO A 304 19.17 -0.61 7.14
C PRO A 304 19.42 0.02 5.76
N VAL A 305 18.36 0.47 5.14
CA VAL A 305 18.39 1.29 3.94
C VAL A 305 18.07 2.75 4.31
N THR A 306 18.93 3.67 3.93
CA THR A 306 18.65 5.10 4.07
C THR A 306 17.73 5.57 2.94
N ARG A 307 17.00 6.69 3.14
CA ARG A 307 16.17 7.29 2.07
C ARG A 307 16.98 7.51 0.80
N ARG A 308 18.21 8.00 0.89
CA ARG A 308 19.12 8.19 -0.26
C ARG A 308 19.44 6.88 -0.96
N GLU A 309 19.69 5.80 -0.23
CA GLU A 309 19.98 4.48 -0.81
C GLU A 309 18.72 3.88 -1.44
N PHE A 310 17.55 4.00 -0.80
CA PHE A 310 16.27 3.57 -1.38
C PHE A 310 16.01 4.27 -2.71
N VAL A 311 16.07 5.60 -2.74
CA VAL A 311 15.95 6.39 -3.97
C VAL A 311 17.00 5.98 -4.99
N GLY A 312 18.26 5.82 -4.58
CA GLY A 312 19.36 5.42 -5.46
C GLY A 312 19.17 4.04 -6.10
N ALA A 313 18.54 3.11 -5.38
CA ALA A 313 18.27 1.75 -5.87
C ALA A 313 17.30 1.71 -7.06
N HIS A 314 16.44 2.73 -7.20
CA HIS A 314 15.50 2.86 -8.32
C HIS A 314 16.16 3.26 -9.66
N PHE A 315 17.45 3.55 -9.68
CA PHE A 315 18.19 3.88 -10.90
C PHE A 315 18.87 2.66 -11.54
N GLY A 316 18.31 1.48 -11.31
CA GLY A 316 18.77 0.23 -11.94
C GLY A 316 18.60 0.24 -13.47
N ALA A 317 19.30 -0.67 -14.15
CA ALA A 317 19.25 -0.74 -15.62
C ALA A 317 17.87 -1.14 -16.19
N ALA A 318 17.04 -1.81 -15.39
CA ALA A 318 15.69 -2.23 -15.77
C ALA A 318 14.63 -1.15 -15.50
N ALA A 319 14.97 -0.09 -14.74
CA ALA A 319 14.04 0.94 -14.30
C ALA A 319 13.34 1.66 -15.47
N ARG A 320 12.00 1.71 -15.42
CA ARG A 320 11.15 2.40 -16.41
C ARG A 320 10.02 3.17 -15.73
N PRO A 321 10.00 4.51 -15.70
CA PRO A 321 11.08 5.39 -16.15
C PRO A 321 12.35 5.22 -15.28
N VAL A 322 13.49 5.68 -15.74
CA VAL A 322 14.72 5.70 -14.91
C VAL A 322 14.43 6.43 -13.61
N GLY A 323 14.75 5.81 -12.48
CA GLY A 323 14.47 6.32 -11.16
C GLY A 323 13.02 6.11 -10.69
N HIS A 324 12.13 5.48 -11.48
CA HIS A 324 10.71 5.25 -11.14
C HIS A 324 10.01 6.50 -10.57
N GLY A 325 10.26 7.64 -11.22
CA GLY A 325 9.78 8.96 -10.82
C GLY A 325 10.80 9.77 -10.03
N PHE A 326 11.63 9.16 -9.22
CA PHE A 326 12.74 9.86 -8.57
C PHE A 326 13.72 10.43 -9.61
N THR A 327 14.19 11.63 -9.34
CA THR A 327 15.13 12.36 -10.22
C THR A 327 16.57 12.22 -9.71
N GLU A 328 17.55 12.54 -10.56
CA GLU A 328 18.96 12.63 -10.14
C GLU A 328 19.13 13.60 -8.96
N ARG A 329 18.31 14.66 -8.89
CA ARG A 329 18.33 15.60 -7.77
C ARG A 329 17.90 14.90 -6.48
N ASN A 330 16.83 14.10 -6.50
CA ASN A 330 16.41 13.32 -5.34
C ASN A 330 17.52 12.38 -4.85
N ARG A 331 18.23 11.74 -5.78
CA ARG A 331 19.36 10.86 -5.47
C ARG A 331 20.51 11.62 -4.79
N LEU A 332 20.80 12.84 -5.24
CA LEU A 332 21.86 13.68 -4.67
C LEU A 332 21.47 14.30 -3.32
N ASP A 333 20.24 14.81 -3.22
CA ASP A 333 19.76 15.53 -2.03
C ASP A 333 19.24 14.57 -0.95
N GLY A 334 18.91 13.32 -1.29
CA GLY A 334 18.32 12.34 -0.39
C GLY A 334 16.85 12.62 -0.08
N THR A 335 16.14 13.31 -0.99
CA THR A 335 14.70 13.57 -0.90
C THR A 335 13.91 12.50 -1.64
N ALA A 336 12.63 12.28 -1.28
CA ALA A 336 11.80 11.26 -1.91
C ALA A 336 10.46 11.83 -2.45
N TYR A 337 10.44 13.10 -2.83
CA TYR A 337 9.29 13.75 -3.46
C TYR A 337 9.69 14.30 -4.84
N TYR A 338 8.79 14.17 -5.82
CA TYR A 338 9.05 14.52 -7.21
C TYR A 338 7.77 14.84 -7.99
N ALA A 339 7.93 15.42 -9.18
CA ALA A 339 6.85 15.57 -10.16
C ALA A 339 7.20 14.77 -11.43
N TYR A 340 6.18 14.12 -12.00
CA TYR A 340 6.26 13.33 -13.22
C TYR A 340 5.13 13.73 -14.16
N ASP A 341 5.45 14.11 -15.38
CA ASP A 341 4.48 14.56 -16.37
C ASP A 341 4.09 13.44 -17.35
N THR A 342 2.79 13.22 -17.50
CA THR A 342 2.20 12.46 -18.61
C THR A 342 1.56 13.44 -19.60
N PRO A 343 1.13 13.01 -20.80
CA PRO A 343 0.40 13.90 -21.70
C PRO A 343 -0.83 14.53 -21.05
N ALA A 344 -1.55 13.79 -20.22
CA ALA A 344 -2.83 14.23 -19.62
C ALA A 344 -2.69 14.95 -18.27
N ALA A 345 -1.71 14.59 -17.46
CA ALA A 345 -1.65 15.05 -16.08
C ALA A 345 -0.21 15.19 -15.56
N ARG A 346 -0.02 16.05 -14.57
CA ARG A 346 1.15 16.04 -13.68
C ARG A 346 0.85 15.17 -12.47
N LEU A 347 1.66 14.15 -12.23
CA LEU A 347 1.66 13.37 -11.02
C LEU A 347 2.70 13.95 -10.06
N ILE A 348 2.31 14.21 -8.81
CA ILE A 348 3.20 14.75 -7.78
C ILE A 348 3.25 13.76 -6.62
N ALA A 349 4.39 13.13 -6.44
CA ALA A 349 4.66 12.26 -5.30
C ALA A 349 5.19 13.08 -4.12
N LEU A 350 4.60 12.87 -2.93
CA LEU A 350 5.02 13.47 -1.68
C LEU A 350 5.66 12.40 -0.78
N ASP A 351 6.72 12.77 -0.10
CA ASP A 351 7.25 12.03 1.04
C ASP A 351 6.53 12.51 2.30
N THR A 352 5.69 11.67 2.84
CA THR A 352 4.90 11.96 4.04
C THR A 352 5.40 11.20 5.26
N SER A 353 6.55 10.52 5.18
CA SER A 353 7.15 9.82 6.31
C SER A 353 7.77 10.79 7.32
N CYS A 354 7.69 10.45 8.60
CA CYS A 354 8.31 11.22 9.67
C CYS A 354 9.56 10.51 10.21
N ALA A 355 10.74 11.05 9.94
CA ALA A 355 12.00 10.48 10.43
C ALA A 355 12.13 10.47 11.97
N ALA A 356 11.24 11.19 12.66
CA ALA A 356 11.16 11.24 14.12
C ALA A 356 10.52 10.00 14.77
N GLY A 357 10.06 9.06 13.95
CA GLY A 357 9.33 7.89 14.42
C GLY A 357 7.83 8.10 14.55
N GLY A 358 7.13 7.00 14.78
CA GLY A 358 5.67 6.94 14.78
C GLY A 358 5.10 6.72 13.39
N ALA A 359 3.99 5.97 13.32
CA ALA A 359 3.37 5.58 12.06
C ALA A 359 2.65 6.72 11.33
N ALA A 360 2.30 7.80 12.02
CA ALA A 360 1.60 8.93 11.42
C ALA A 360 2.53 9.78 10.53
N GLY A 361 1.95 10.39 9.51
CA GLY A 361 2.67 11.19 8.52
C GLY A 361 2.76 12.67 8.86
N CYS A 362 3.65 13.36 8.12
CA CYS A 362 3.80 14.80 8.12
C CYS A 362 4.37 15.29 6.78
N VAL A 363 4.34 16.59 6.53
CA VAL A 363 5.01 17.24 5.39
C VAL A 363 5.88 18.37 5.91
N ASP A 364 7.15 18.40 5.55
CA ASP A 364 8.03 19.48 5.98
C ASP A 364 7.83 20.77 5.16
N ALA A 365 8.32 21.90 5.71
CA ALA A 365 8.12 23.21 5.11
C ALA A 365 8.84 23.35 3.75
N ASP A 366 9.98 22.70 3.56
CA ASP A 366 10.74 22.74 2.30
C ASP A 366 9.96 22.03 1.20
N GLN A 367 9.42 20.85 1.49
CA GLN A 367 8.55 20.11 0.59
C GLN A 367 7.27 20.90 0.26
N ALA A 368 6.67 21.57 1.25
CA ALA A 368 5.48 22.39 1.03
C ALA A 368 5.73 23.59 0.09
N ARG A 369 6.91 24.22 0.22
CA ARG A 369 7.33 25.28 -0.72
C ARG A 369 7.53 24.71 -2.12
N TRP A 370 8.27 23.62 -2.23
CA TRP A 370 8.48 22.91 -3.49
C TRP A 370 7.15 22.49 -4.14
N LEU A 371 6.21 21.93 -3.36
CA LEU A 371 4.88 21.57 -3.85
C LEU A 371 4.14 22.77 -4.42
N THR A 372 4.17 23.91 -3.70
CA THR A 372 3.53 25.16 -4.15
C THR A 372 4.08 25.60 -5.52
N GLU A 373 5.41 25.53 -5.70
CA GLU A 373 6.06 25.86 -6.98
C GLU A 373 5.63 24.91 -8.10
N ARG A 374 5.64 23.58 -7.84
CA ARG A 374 5.24 22.57 -8.84
C ARG A 374 3.77 22.69 -9.24
N LEU A 375 2.91 23.04 -8.29
CA LEU A 375 1.50 23.32 -8.58
C LEU A 375 1.34 24.58 -9.43
N ALA A 376 2.04 25.67 -9.10
CA ALA A 376 1.95 26.93 -9.85
C ALA A 376 2.38 26.79 -11.31
N GLU A 377 3.32 25.90 -11.63
CA GLU A 377 3.80 25.65 -13.01
C GLU A 377 2.76 25.06 -13.95
N VAL A 378 1.67 24.49 -13.44
CA VAL A 378 0.60 23.84 -14.21
C VAL A 378 -0.78 24.42 -13.92
N HIS A 379 -0.81 25.67 -13.49
CA HIS A 379 -2.02 26.44 -13.26
C HIS A 379 -1.92 27.79 -13.96
N SER A 380 -2.84 28.11 -14.87
CA SER A 380 -2.94 29.45 -15.47
C SER A 380 -3.32 30.50 -14.42
N SER A 381 -4.10 30.09 -13.41
CA SER A 381 -4.39 30.91 -12.23
C SER A 381 -4.64 30.05 -10.99
N TYR A 382 -4.36 30.61 -9.82
CA TYR A 382 -4.61 29.97 -8.53
C TYR A 382 -4.88 31.03 -7.45
N ARG A 383 -5.39 30.63 -6.27
CA ARG A 383 -5.64 31.51 -5.12
C ARG A 383 -4.34 31.71 -4.34
N GLY A 384 -3.89 32.95 -4.21
CA GLY A 384 -2.75 33.30 -3.33
C GLY A 384 -3.04 33.05 -1.85
N PRO A 385 -2.01 33.13 -0.97
CA PRO A 385 -2.21 32.96 0.47
C PRO A 385 -3.11 34.04 1.09
N ASP A 386 -3.22 35.19 0.42
CA ASP A 386 -4.09 36.31 0.80
C ASP A 386 -5.52 36.20 0.22
N GLY A 387 -5.84 35.07 -0.44
CA GLY A 387 -7.12 34.80 -1.08
C GLY A 387 -7.31 35.44 -2.47
N ARG A 388 -6.33 36.24 -2.94
CA ARG A 388 -6.41 36.87 -4.26
C ARG A 388 -6.03 35.91 -5.38
N GLU A 389 -6.61 36.16 -6.57
CA GLU A 389 -6.20 35.42 -7.78
C GLU A 389 -4.79 35.82 -8.20
N VAL A 390 -3.94 34.79 -8.41
CA VAL A 390 -2.61 34.91 -8.99
C VAL A 390 -2.65 34.32 -10.38
N ARG A 391 -2.28 35.08 -11.41
CA ARG A 391 -2.16 34.63 -12.80
C ARG A 391 -0.70 34.36 -13.12
N THR A 392 -0.42 33.16 -13.63
CA THR A 392 0.95 32.69 -13.86
C THR A 392 1.39 32.81 -15.32
N GLY A 393 0.44 32.80 -16.26
CA GLY A 393 0.73 32.64 -17.68
C GLY A 393 1.12 31.22 -18.10
N GLN A 394 1.03 30.25 -17.20
CA GLN A 394 1.26 28.82 -17.48
C GLN A 394 0.02 28.17 -18.11
N GLU A 395 0.22 27.01 -18.72
CA GLU A 395 -0.86 26.18 -19.22
C GLU A 395 -1.43 25.30 -18.09
N ASP A 396 -2.75 25.14 -18.10
CA ASP A 396 -3.45 24.28 -17.16
C ASP A 396 -3.20 22.80 -17.47
N ARG A 397 -2.89 22.00 -16.44
CA ARG A 397 -2.82 20.54 -16.48
C ARG A 397 -3.56 19.95 -15.30
N LEU A 398 -4.12 18.77 -15.47
CA LEU A 398 -4.65 17.99 -14.34
C LEU A 398 -3.52 17.63 -13.39
N VAL A 399 -3.80 17.65 -12.09
CA VAL A 399 -2.82 17.25 -11.08
C VAL A 399 -3.37 16.06 -10.27
N ILE A 400 -2.54 15.03 -10.17
CA ILE A 400 -2.78 13.84 -9.36
C ILE A 400 -1.70 13.79 -8.28
N LEU A 401 -2.09 13.80 -7.02
CA LEU A 401 -1.17 13.63 -5.90
C LEU A 401 -1.00 12.14 -5.59
N LEU A 402 0.20 11.78 -5.22
CA LEU A 402 0.60 10.45 -4.75
C LEU A 402 1.30 10.61 -3.41
N SER A 403 0.97 9.83 -2.42
CA SER A 403 1.72 9.76 -1.17
C SER A 403 1.38 8.48 -0.42
N HIS A 404 2.14 8.16 0.61
CA HIS A 404 1.77 7.05 1.46
C HIS A 404 0.61 7.42 2.40
N HIS A 405 0.74 8.48 3.17
CA HIS A 405 -0.30 8.96 4.08
C HIS A 405 -1.30 9.86 3.36
N GLY A 406 -2.60 9.65 3.62
CA GLY A 406 -3.66 10.58 3.26
C GLY A 406 -3.88 11.65 4.33
N ILE A 407 -4.77 12.62 4.05
CA ILE A 407 -5.02 13.78 4.94
C ILE A 407 -5.29 13.35 6.39
N ASP A 408 -6.14 12.34 6.60
CA ASP A 408 -6.59 11.97 7.94
C ASP A 408 -5.48 11.31 8.79
N THR A 409 -4.35 10.93 8.17
CA THR A 409 -3.19 10.31 8.82
C THR A 409 -1.96 11.23 8.89
N LEU A 410 -2.08 12.49 8.45
CA LEU A 410 -1.05 13.52 8.56
C LEU A 410 -1.16 14.25 9.91
N ASN A 411 -0.93 13.55 10.99
CA ASN A 411 -1.07 14.06 12.35
C ASN A 411 0.14 13.79 13.24
N ASN A 412 1.28 13.49 12.65
CA ASN A 412 2.53 13.33 13.40
C ASN A 412 3.00 14.69 13.91
N THR A 413 3.06 14.82 15.24
CA THR A 413 3.53 16.02 15.92
C THR A 413 4.97 15.90 16.44
N ARG A 414 5.63 14.77 16.17
CA ARG A 414 7.01 14.55 16.56
C ARG A 414 7.91 15.39 15.66
N THR A 415 8.49 16.40 16.25
CA THR A 415 9.53 17.19 15.59
C THR A 415 10.88 16.70 16.06
N ILE A 416 11.61 15.99 15.21
CA ILE A 416 13.06 16.04 15.32
C ILE A 416 13.45 17.21 14.43
N GLY A 417 13.89 18.27 15.08
CA GLY A 417 14.48 19.38 14.38
C GLY A 417 15.70 18.96 13.62
N LEU A 418 15.54 18.48 12.39
CA LEU A 418 16.64 18.56 11.44
C LEU A 418 16.98 20.05 11.19
N ASN A 419 16.01 20.94 11.33
CA ASN A 419 16.21 22.39 11.23
C ASN A 419 15.27 23.20 12.15
N GLY A 420 14.52 22.58 13.09
CA GLY A 420 13.59 23.29 13.98
C GLY A 420 12.37 23.90 13.27
N GLU A 421 12.13 23.56 12.01
CA GLU A 421 11.00 24.07 11.24
C GLU A 421 9.72 23.27 11.52
N PRO A 422 8.56 23.94 11.60
CA PRO A 422 7.29 23.25 11.81
C PRO A 422 6.92 22.40 10.60
N HIS A 423 6.41 21.20 10.86
CA HIS A 423 5.75 20.39 9.84
C HIS A 423 4.36 20.94 9.55
N LEU A 424 3.91 20.79 8.28
CA LEU A 424 2.52 21.02 7.94
C LEU A 424 1.69 19.78 8.32
N GLY A 425 0.64 20.00 9.08
CA GLY A 425 -0.35 18.99 9.35
C GLY A 425 -1.45 18.92 8.27
N ALA A 426 -2.45 18.09 8.54
CA ALA A 426 -3.56 17.85 7.62
C ALA A 426 -4.30 19.13 7.18
N ALA A 427 -4.54 20.04 8.13
CA ALA A 427 -5.31 21.26 7.88
C ALA A 427 -4.58 22.23 6.94
N GLU A 428 -3.29 22.46 7.22
CA GLU A 428 -2.44 23.37 6.45
C GLU A 428 -2.22 22.85 5.02
N LEU A 429 -1.92 21.56 4.87
CA LEU A 429 -1.74 20.95 3.54
C LEU A 429 -3.04 20.99 2.75
N ARG A 430 -4.18 20.67 3.36
CA ARG A 430 -5.48 20.78 2.71
C ARG A 430 -5.78 22.21 2.26
N ALA A 431 -5.54 23.20 3.12
CA ALA A 431 -5.72 24.62 2.78
C ALA A 431 -4.81 25.05 1.62
N LEU A 432 -3.57 24.54 1.58
CA LEU A 432 -2.65 24.78 0.46
C LEU A 432 -3.23 24.21 -0.84
N LEU A 433 -3.67 22.93 -0.84
CA LEU A 433 -4.19 22.26 -2.03
C LEU A 433 -5.45 22.91 -2.59
N HIS A 434 -6.37 23.37 -1.72
CA HIS A 434 -7.59 24.08 -2.17
C HIS A 434 -7.33 25.41 -2.88
N ARG A 435 -6.12 25.94 -2.82
CA ARG A 435 -5.73 27.11 -3.62
C ARG A 435 -5.56 26.79 -5.11
N PHE A 436 -5.35 25.52 -5.45
CA PHE A 436 -4.98 25.04 -6.77
C PHE A 436 -6.09 24.17 -7.38
N GLY A 437 -6.89 24.77 -8.27
CA GLY A 437 -8.10 24.13 -8.80
C GLY A 437 -7.88 22.92 -9.69
N ASN A 438 -6.67 22.73 -10.25
CA ASN A 438 -6.34 21.61 -11.14
C ASN A 438 -5.97 20.31 -10.38
N VAL A 439 -5.87 20.35 -9.05
CA VAL A 439 -5.75 19.15 -8.22
C VAL A 439 -7.09 18.44 -8.23
N VAL A 440 -7.17 17.25 -8.82
CA VAL A 440 -8.43 16.52 -9.02
C VAL A 440 -8.47 15.18 -8.26
N LEU A 441 -7.30 14.59 -7.98
CA LEU A 441 -7.20 13.27 -7.36
C LEU A 441 -5.97 13.19 -6.47
N TRP A 442 -6.12 12.48 -5.35
CA TRP A 442 -5.02 12.09 -4.46
C TRP A 442 -5.11 10.60 -4.16
N LEU A 443 -4.10 9.83 -4.58
CA LEU A 443 -3.98 8.39 -4.33
C LEU A 443 -3.04 8.15 -3.16
N ASN A 444 -3.46 7.31 -2.20
CA ASN A 444 -2.66 6.95 -1.02
C ASN A 444 -2.97 5.53 -0.50
N GLY A 445 -2.25 5.10 0.56
CA GLY A 445 -2.35 3.80 1.21
C GLY A 445 -2.42 3.89 2.73
N HIS A 446 -1.46 3.27 3.42
CA HIS A 446 -1.18 3.32 4.85
C HIS A 446 -2.24 2.63 5.76
N THR A 447 -3.52 2.93 5.57
CA THR A 447 -4.56 2.39 6.47
C THR A 447 -4.98 0.97 6.15
N HIS A 448 -4.46 0.40 5.06
CA HIS A 448 -4.84 -0.92 4.52
C HIS A 448 -6.35 -1.07 4.28
N THR A 449 -7.08 0.03 4.18
CA THR A 449 -8.55 0.04 4.07
C THR A 449 -8.96 0.87 2.86
N ASN A 450 -9.81 0.31 2.00
CA ASN A 450 -10.37 1.09 0.91
C ASN A 450 -11.22 2.24 1.44
N ALA A 451 -10.94 3.45 0.95
CA ALA A 451 -11.73 4.63 1.27
C ALA A 451 -11.74 5.63 0.11
N VAL A 452 -12.88 6.25 -0.13
CA VAL A 452 -13.06 7.31 -1.12
C VAL A 452 -13.72 8.52 -0.46
N ARG A 453 -13.04 9.67 -0.48
CA ARG A 453 -13.49 10.88 0.20
C ARG A 453 -13.47 12.08 -0.73
N ALA A 454 -14.57 12.81 -0.80
CA ALA A 454 -14.61 14.13 -1.43
C ALA A 454 -13.99 15.15 -0.46
N ARG A 455 -12.94 15.84 -0.89
CA ARG A 455 -12.28 16.90 -0.12
C ARG A 455 -12.73 18.25 -0.66
N HIS A 456 -13.88 18.71 -0.16
CA HIS A 456 -14.47 19.98 -0.57
C HIS A 456 -13.63 21.18 -0.14
N ASP A 457 -13.53 22.16 -1.01
CA ASP A 457 -13.07 23.51 -0.65
C ASP A 457 -14.08 24.13 0.33
N PRO A 458 -13.66 24.59 1.51
CA PRO A 458 -14.57 25.16 2.50
C PRO A 458 -15.30 26.42 2.03
N ASP A 459 -14.73 27.16 1.05
CA ASP A 459 -15.30 28.38 0.51
C ASP A 459 -16.25 28.11 -0.70
N ASP A 460 -16.10 26.96 -1.37
CA ASP A 460 -16.92 26.57 -2.52
C ASP A 460 -17.04 25.04 -2.58
N SER A 461 -18.14 24.50 -2.13
CA SER A 461 -18.38 23.05 -2.08
C SER A 461 -18.42 22.36 -3.47
N ALA A 462 -18.50 23.12 -4.56
CA ALA A 462 -18.38 22.58 -5.93
C ALA A 462 -16.92 22.41 -6.38
N ARG A 463 -15.96 22.88 -5.58
CA ARG A 463 -14.52 22.75 -5.83
C ARG A 463 -13.90 21.78 -4.82
N GLY A 464 -12.76 21.24 -5.20
CA GLY A 464 -11.99 20.32 -4.39
C GLY A 464 -11.45 19.17 -5.22
N PHE A 465 -11.13 18.07 -4.55
CA PHE A 465 -10.54 16.89 -5.17
C PHE A 465 -11.02 15.60 -4.50
N TRP A 466 -10.88 14.50 -5.21
CA TRP A 466 -11.11 13.18 -4.65
C TRP A 466 -9.83 12.65 -3.99
N GLU A 467 -9.96 12.14 -2.78
CA GLU A 467 -8.92 11.36 -2.11
C GLU A 467 -9.35 9.89 -2.10
N VAL A 468 -8.46 9.04 -2.60
CA VAL A 468 -8.71 7.61 -2.77
C VAL A 468 -7.59 6.83 -2.08
N THR A 469 -7.94 6.16 -1.00
CA THR A 469 -7.08 5.21 -0.30
C THR A 469 -7.34 3.81 -0.85
N THR A 470 -6.29 3.09 -1.22
CA THR A 470 -6.39 1.69 -1.65
C THR A 470 -5.95 0.77 -0.52
N CYS A 471 -6.61 -0.37 -0.40
CA CYS A 471 -6.22 -1.40 0.56
C CYS A 471 -4.85 -1.99 0.22
N SER A 472 -4.26 -2.70 1.19
CA SER A 472 -2.94 -3.32 1.04
C SER A 472 -2.97 -4.61 0.22
N VAL A 473 -1.79 -5.03 -0.26
CA VAL A 473 -1.59 -6.39 -0.80
C VAL A 473 -1.35 -7.39 0.34
N VAL A 474 -0.71 -6.97 1.43
CA VAL A 474 -0.36 -7.86 2.54
C VAL A 474 -1.56 -8.35 3.35
N ASP A 475 -2.61 -7.53 3.48
CA ASP A 475 -3.82 -7.87 4.23
C ASP A 475 -5.04 -8.07 3.31
N TRP A 476 -6.09 -8.75 3.82
CA TRP A 476 -7.36 -8.83 3.12
C TRP A 476 -7.93 -7.43 2.81
N PRO A 477 -8.41 -7.18 1.59
CA PRO A 477 -8.72 -8.11 0.52
C PRO A 477 -7.57 -8.44 -0.46
N CYS A 478 -6.33 -8.00 -0.25
CA CYS A 478 -5.15 -8.30 -1.08
C CYS A 478 -5.33 -7.82 -2.53
N GLN A 479 -5.77 -6.59 -2.72
CA GLN A 479 -6.17 -6.05 -4.02
C GLN A 479 -5.30 -4.88 -4.48
N ALA A 480 -5.29 -4.66 -5.78
CA ALA A 480 -4.88 -3.42 -6.44
C ALA A 480 -6.12 -2.65 -6.95
N ARG A 481 -5.92 -1.47 -7.52
CA ARG A 481 -6.98 -0.64 -8.09
C ARG A 481 -6.60 -0.16 -9.48
N LEU A 482 -7.53 -0.20 -10.43
CA LEU A 482 -7.46 0.58 -11.66
C LEU A 482 -8.14 1.94 -11.45
N VAL A 483 -7.56 2.97 -12.07
CA VAL A 483 -8.10 4.33 -12.07
C VAL A 483 -8.13 4.82 -13.50
N GLU A 484 -9.32 5.00 -14.05
CA GLU A 484 -9.54 5.55 -15.40
C GLU A 484 -10.00 7.00 -15.27
N ILE A 485 -9.28 7.94 -15.86
CA ILE A 485 -9.63 9.37 -15.89
C ILE A 485 -10.18 9.69 -17.26
N ILE A 486 -11.40 10.23 -17.30
CA ILE A 486 -12.20 10.40 -18.51
C ILE A 486 -12.72 11.83 -18.59
N ASP A 487 -12.52 12.49 -19.74
CA ASP A 487 -13.26 13.68 -20.11
C ASP A 487 -14.66 13.26 -20.55
N ALA A 488 -15.65 13.61 -19.78
CA ALA A 488 -17.05 13.23 -20.01
C ALA A 488 -17.89 14.39 -20.58
N GLY A 489 -17.25 15.38 -21.21
CA GLY A 489 -17.93 16.49 -21.86
C GLY A 489 -18.45 17.55 -20.87
N GLY A 490 -17.53 18.24 -20.19
CA GLY A 490 -17.81 19.31 -19.23
C GLY A 490 -17.63 18.91 -17.76
N TYR A 491 -17.31 17.65 -17.49
CA TYR A 491 -16.89 17.16 -16.16
C TYR A 491 -15.84 16.06 -16.31
N LEU A 492 -15.08 15.83 -15.25
CA LEU A 492 -14.21 14.67 -15.12
C LEU A 492 -14.98 13.52 -14.49
N SER A 493 -14.85 12.33 -15.08
CA SER A 493 -15.25 11.07 -14.48
C SER A 493 -13.98 10.29 -14.14
N ILE A 494 -13.79 9.97 -12.85
CA ILE A 494 -12.68 9.15 -12.36
C ILE A 494 -13.28 7.82 -11.93
N VAL A 495 -12.97 6.77 -12.69
CA VAL A 495 -13.52 5.44 -12.42
C VAL A 495 -12.50 4.59 -11.70
N CYS A 496 -12.82 4.20 -10.47
CA CYS A 496 -12.03 3.34 -9.61
C CYS A 496 -12.59 1.91 -9.67
N THR A 497 -11.74 0.93 -9.98
CA THR A 497 -12.12 -0.49 -10.05
C THR A 497 -11.12 -1.34 -9.30
N MET A 498 -11.60 -2.14 -8.33
CA MET A 498 -10.73 -3.05 -7.60
C MET A 498 -10.34 -4.25 -8.46
N VAL A 499 -9.11 -4.73 -8.26
CA VAL A 499 -8.49 -5.82 -9.01
C VAL A 499 -8.02 -6.90 -8.04
N ASP A 500 -8.57 -8.10 -8.17
CA ASP A 500 -8.08 -9.30 -7.51
C ASP A 500 -6.94 -9.93 -8.33
N HIS A 501 -5.89 -10.44 -7.69
CA HIS A 501 -4.89 -11.22 -8.42
C HIS A 501 -5.47 -12.57 -8.90
N ASP A 502 -4.97 -13.06 -10.03
CA ASP A 502 -5.53 -14.19 -10.78
C ASP A 502 -5.13 -15.59 -10.28
N SER A 503 -4.54 -15.69 -9.08
CA SER A 503 -4.20 -16.98 -8.48
C SER A 503 -5.43 -17.88 -8.33
N PRO A 504 -5.24 -19.21 -8.31
CA PRO A 504 -6.33 -20.17 -8.19
C PRO A 504 -7.29 -19.88 -7.05
N LEU A 505 -8.53 -20.27 -7.22
CA LEU A 505 -9.59 -20.23 -6.21
C LEU A 505 -10.01 -21.63 -5.80
N GLY A 506 -10.49 -21.72 -4.58
CA GLY A 506 -10.90 -22.97 -3.97
C GLY A 506 -10.13 -23.17 -2.68
N PRO A 507 -10.54 -24.13 -1.86
CA PRO A 507 -9.75 -24.44 -0.68
C PRO A 507 -8.36 -24.86 -1.13
N VAL A 508 -7.34 -24.16 -0.62
CA VAL A 508 -5.98 -24.65 -0.76
C VAL A 508 -5.92 -25.90 0.13
N THR A 509 -6.01 -27.06 -0.52
CA THR A 509 -6.12 -28.34 0.18
C THR A 509 -4.92 -28.55 1.09
N PRO A 510 -5.12 -29.02 2.33
CA PRO A 510 -4.02 -29.42 3.18
C PRO A 510 -3.14 -30.42 2.42
N GLY A 511 -1.90 -30.03 2.16
CA GLY A 511 -0.97 -30.84 1.37
C GLY A 511 0.19 -29.97 0.88
N PRO A 512 1.15 -30.55 0.14
CA PRO A 512 2.27 -29.76 -0.33
C PRO A 512 1.78 -28.73 -1.36
N VAL A 513 1.85 -27.45 -0.98
CA VAL A 513 1.71 -26.30 -1.89
C VAL A 513 2.87 -26.36 -2.90
N GLN A 514 2.61 -26.37 -4.19
CA GLN A 514 3.62 -26.73 -5.20
C GLN A 514 4.16 -25.54 -5.97
N THR A 515 3.34 -24.54 -6.26
CA THR A 515 3.67 -23.45 -7.18
C THR A 515 3.62 -22.09 -6.49
N SER A 516 4.20 -21.06 -7.12
CA SER A 516 4.07 -19.68 -6.69
C SER A 516 2.60 -19.22 -6.67
N ASP A 517 1.80 -19.67 -7.64
CA ASP A 517 0.37 -19.38 -7.69
C ASP A 517 -0.39 -20.02 -6.52
N ASP A 518 -0.02 -21.22 -6.08
CA ASP A 518 -0.61 -21.84 -4.88
C ASP A 518 -0.24 -21.07 -3.61
N LEU A 519 1.01 -20.57 -3.52
CA LEU A 519 1.47 -19.74 -2.40
C LEU A 519 0.71 -18.40 -2.35
N ALA A 520 0.50 -17.76 -3.50
CA ALA A 520 -0.29 -16.54 -3.59
C ALA A 520 -1.78 -16.79 -3.24
N ALA A 521 -2.35 -17.92 -3.68
CA ALA A 521 -3.71 -18.31 -3.33
C ALA A 521 -3.86 -18.55 -1.82
N LEU A 522 -2.88 -19.24 -1.21
CA LEU A 522 -2.86 -19.49 0.23
C LEU A 522 -2.65 -18.19 1.03
N HIS A 523 -1.77 -17.28 0.56
CA HIS A 523 -1.62 -15.96 1.17
C HIS A 523 -2.98 -15.27 1.32
N ARG A 524 -3.75 -15.18 0.24
CA ARG A 524 -5.08 -14.57 0.24
C ARG A 524 -6.06 -15.30 1.14
N GLU A 525 -6.04 -16.64 1.18
CA GLU A 525 -6.91 -17.43 2.05
C GLU A 525 -6.58 -17.22 3.54
N LEU A 526 -5.29 -17.20 3.89
CA LEU A 526 -4.84 -16.90 5.25
C LEU A 526 -5.21 -15.47 5.65
N ALA A 527 -4.98 -14.47 4.77
CA ALA A 527 -5.37 -13.09 5.01
C ALA A 527 -6.88 -12.93 5.25
N ALA A 528 -7.72 -13.68 4.50
CA ALA A 528 -9.17 -13.68 4.69
C ALA A 528 -9.60 -14.22 6.06
N ASN A 529 -8.81 -15.12 6.64
CA ASN A 529 -9.09 -15.77 7.92
C ASN A 529 -8.35 -15.14 9.11
N MET A 530 -7.60 -14.04 8.87
CA MET A 530 -6.94 -13.34 9.97
C MET A 530 -7.96 -12.81 10.98
N PRO A 531 -7.80 -13.09 12.27
CA PRO A 531 -8.64 -12.50 13.29
C PRO A 531 -8.59 -10.97 13.24
N PHE A 532 -9.73 -10.32 13.34
CA PHE A 532 -9.94 -8.86 13.40
C PHE A 532 -9.65 -8.06 12.12
N ILE A 533 -8.81 -8.54 11.21
CA ILE A 533 -8.42 -7.84 9.97
C ILE A 533 -8.71 -8.64 8.68
N GLY A 534 -9.37 -9.79 8.81
CA GLY A 534 -9.75 -10.67 7.69
C GLY A 534 -11.05 -10.24 6.99
N ALA A 535 -11.71 -11.22 6.37
CA ALA A 535 -12.87 -10.99 5.50
C ALA A 535 -14.09 -10.35 6.18
N ASP A 536 -14.21 -10.50 7.49
CA ASP A 536 -15.30 -9.90 8.28
C ASP A 536 -14.92 -8.51 8.86
N SER A 537 -13.76 -7.96 8.51
CA SER A 537 -13.28 -6.64 8.95
C SER A 537 -13.80 -5.50 8.08
N THR A 538 -13.48 -4.26 8.46
CA THR A 538 -13.79 -3.05 7.70
C THR A 538 -12.77 -2.73 6.59
N ARG A 539 -11.68 -3.49 6.47
CA ARG A 539 -10.60 -3.22 5.47
C ARG A 539 -11.06 -3.20 4.02
N PRO A 540 -12.03 -4.02 3.58
CA PRO A 540 -12.58 -3.88 2.24
C PRO A 540 -13.23 -2.52 1.95
N GLY A 541 -13.56 -1.72 2.96
CA GLY A 541 -14.28 -0.46 2.81
C GLY A 541 -15.79 -0.65 2.55
N LEU A 542 -16.52 0.44 2.47
CA LEU A 542 -17.91 0.45 2.05
C LEU A 542 -18.00 0.18 0.54
N ILE A 543 -19.20 -0.11 0.03
CA ILE A 543 -19.42 -0.37 -1.40
C ILE A 543 -18.93 0.80 -2.28
N GLY A 544 -19.15 2.06 -1.85
CA GLY A 544 -18.70 3.26 -2.55
C GLY A 544 -17.21 3.58 -2.40
N ASP A 545 -16.46 2.80 -1.61
CA ASP A 545 -15.02 2.93 -1.42
C ASP A 545 -14.24 1.96 -2.33
N ARG A 546 -14.91 1.01 -2.96
CA ARG A 546 -14.34 -0.03 -3.82
C ARG A 546 -14.46 0.35 -5.29
N ASN A 547 -15.57 -0.07 -5.92
CA ASN A 547 -15.86 0.26 -7.31
C ASN A 547 -16.72 1.53 -7.33
N ALA A 548 -16.17 2.63 -7.85
CA ALA A 548 -16.86 3.91 -7.84
C ALA A 548 -16.56 4.74 -9.09
N GLU A 549 -17.56 5.44 -9.59
CA GLU A 549 -17.42 6.54 -10.53
C GLU A 549 -17.50 7.86 -9.77
N LEU A 550 -16.41 8.60 -9.76
CA LEU A 550 -16.21 9.82 -9.00
C LEU A 550 -16.30 11.01 -9.97
N ARG A 551 -17.34 11.83 -9.85
CA ARG A 551 -17.52 12.98 -10.72
C ARG A 551 -17.09 14.27 -10.02
N LEU A 552 -16.44 15.14 -10.78
CA LEU A 552 -16.17 16.51 -10.36
C LEU A 552 -16.23 17.45 -11.58
N PRO A 553 -16.57 18.76 -11.38
CA PRO A 553 -16.52 19.74 -12.47
C PRO A 553 -15.13 19.78 -13.09
N ALA A 554 -15.06 19.90 -14.42
CA ALA A 554 -13.79 20.09 -15.09
C ALA A 554 -13.12 21.38 -14.59
N PRO A 555 -11.87 21.36 -14.12
CA PRO A 555 -11.24 22.55 -13.55
C PRO A 555 -10.89 23.60 -14.61
N PHE A 556 -10.78 23.19 -15.86
CA PHE A 556 -10.53 23.99 -17.05
C PHE A 556 -11.05 23.25 -18.29
N PRO A 557 -11.13 23.88 -19.49
CA PRO A 557 -11.54 23.21 -20.72
C PRO A 557 -10.60 22.04 -21.07
N LEU A 558 -11.14 20.80 -21.08
CA LEU A 558 -10.36 19.58 -21.25
C LEU A 558 -10.03 19.24 -22.71
N ASP A 559 -10.60 19.93 -23.67
CA ASP A 559 -10.33 19.76 -25.11
C ASP A 559 -8.85 19.92 -25.47
N ARG A 560 -8.09 20.64 -24.64
CA ARG A 560 -6.64 20.85 -24.78
C ARG A 560 -5.78 19.77 -24.16
N VAL A 561 -6.38 18.90 -23.33
CA VAL A 561 -5.66 17.79 -22.70
C VAL A 561 -5.51 16.67 -23.74
N THR A 562 -4.30 16.30 -24.08
CA THR A 562 -4.06 15.15 -24.95
C THR A 562 -4.19 13.87 -24.13
N GLY A 563 -5.04 12.94 -24.56
CA GLY A 563 -5.06 11.58 -24.03
C GLY A 563 -3.83 10.81 -24.50
N GLY A 564 -3.36 9.88 -23.67
CA GLY A 564 -2.28 8.97 -24.03
C GLY A 564 -2.72 7.89 -25.02
#